data_c9d6cd20b439e619b65b28ab97c0fb9d
#
_entry.id   c9d6cd20b439e619b65b28ab97c0fb9d
#
_cell.length_a   1.000
_cell.length_b   1.000
_cell.length_c   1.000
_cell.angle_alpha   90.00
_cell.angle_beta   90.00
_cell.angle_gamma   90.00
#
_symmetry.space_group_name_H-M   'P 1'
#
loop_
_entity.id
_entity.type
_entity.pdbx_description
1 polymer ?
#
loop_
_entity_poly.entity_id
_entity_poly.type
_entity_poly.pdbx_seq_one_letter_code
_entity_poly.pdbx_strand_id
1 'polypeptide(L)'
;CLAEHCFRAGIPEEDTVRWTKAHYRLPSDELLIRETVKSVYRTAKGFGKKSSLTAEQLFAMQMDEFMKRRYEFRYNALTTEVEYRERHSFNYFRPVDKRVLASITMNAMCEGVKMWDRDVIRYLDSDHVPIYHPVEDFLYHLPRWDGKDRILELANRVPCDNPHWAPLFRRWFLSMTAHWIGMDKRHANSTSPLLIGPQAYRKSTFCRMLLPPALQAYYTDSIDFSRKRDAELYLNRFLLINMDEFDQISPTQQAFLKHILQKPVVNTRRPNASAVEELRRYASFIATSNHRDLLTDTSGSRRFIGIYMTGGIDVSRPIDYEQLYAQALELLYHN
;
A
#
# COMPACT_ATOMS: atom_id res chain seq x y z
N CYS A 1 20.63 29.64 13.71
CA CYS A 1 19.40 29.02 14.23
C CYS A 1 18.21 29.55 13.45
N LEU A 2 17.20 28.73 13.17
CA LEU A 2 15.99 29.13 12.41
C LEU A 2 15.29 30.33 13.08
N ALA A 3 15.16 30.32 14.38
CA ALA A 3 14.56 31.42 15.14
C ALA A 3 15.30 32.77 14.94
N GLU A 4 16.61 32.74 14.83
CA GLU A 4 17.41 33.96 14.60
C GLU A 4 17.21 34.50 13.16
N HIS A 5 17.11 33.62 12.16
CA HIS A 5 16.77 34.01 10.79
C HIS A 5 15.38 34.63 10.70
N CYS A 6 14.40 34.01 11.34
CA CYS A 6 13.04 34.55 11.43
C CYS A 6 12.99 35.92 12.09
N PHE A 7 13.71 36.08 13.21
CA PHE A 7 13.83 37.36 13.92
C PHE A 7 14.40 38.46 13.01
N ARG A 8 15.52 38.17 12.31
CA ARG A 8 16.16 39.10 11.38
C ARG A 8 15.27 39.41 10.17
N ALA A 9 14.42 38.46 9.77
CA ALA A 9 13.45 38.65 8.69
C ALA A 9 12.21 39.46 9.12
N GLY A 10 12.09 39.83 10.40
CA GLY A 10 10.94 40.58 10.92
C GLY A 10 9.68 39.73 11.08
N ILE A 11 9.84 38.41 11.19
CA ILE A 11 8.71 37.48 11.39
C ILE A 11 8.28 37.56 12.86
N PRO A 12 6.96 37.61 13.18
CA PRO A 12 6.49 37.58 14.56
C PRO A 12 6.93 36.32 15.33
N GLU A 13 7.10 36.45 16.65
CA GLU A 13 7.53 35.35 17.52
C GLU A 13 6.64 34.12 17.41
N GLU A 14 5.31 34.32 17.42
CA GLU A 14 4.34 33.22 17.32
C GLU A 14 4.41 32.46 16.00
N ASP A 15 4.59 33.18 14.89
CA ASP A 15 4.78 32.59 13.57
C ASP A 15 6.09 31.79 13.50
N THR A 16 7.14 32.29 14.13
CA THR A 16 8.45 31.60 14.23
C THR A 16 8.31 30.31 15.05
N VAL A 17 7.58 30.31 16.15
CA VAL A 17 7.28 29.10 16.92
C VAL A 17 6.54 28.09 16.05
N ARG A 18 5.50 28.53 15.33
CA ARG A 18 4.69 27.68 14.45
C ARG A 18 5.53 27.06 13.34
N TRP A 19 6.37 27.81 12.66
CA TRP A 19 7.23 27.34 11.60
C TRP A 19 8.36 26.42 12.10
N THR A 20 8.92 26.73 13.27
CA THR A 20 9.93 25.85 13.89
C THR A 20 9.34 24.49 14.25
N LYS A 21 8.14 24.45 14.79
CA LYS A 21 7.42 23.19 15.05
C LYS A 21 7.19 22.38 13.77
N ALA A 22 6.76 23.03 12.69
CA ALA A 22 6.50 22.36 11.42
C ALA A 22 7.80 21.79 10.80
N HIS A 23 8.93 22.44 11.01
CA HIS A 23 10.23 22.03 10.49
C HIS A 23 10.84 20.82 11.24
N TYR A 24 10.68 20.76 12.55
CA TYR A 24 11.21 19.67 13.36
C TYR A 24 10.19 18.53 13.45
N ARG A 25 10.52 17.37 12.87
CA ARG A 25 9.63 16.18 12.80
C ARG A 25 9.40 15.45 14.13
N LEU A 26 10.11 15.81 15.19
CA LEU A 26 9.98 15.16 16.49
C LEU A 26 8.88 15.83 17.32
N PRO A 27 7.95 15.06 17.93
CA PRO A 27 6.87 15.62 18.76
C PRO A 27 7.36 16.18 20.10
N SER A 28 8.63 16.00 20.43
CA SER A 28 9.21 16.39 21.71
C SER A 28 9.45 17.89 21.75
N ASP A 29 8.83 18.47 22.75
CA ASP A 29 9.13 19.77 23.35
C ASP A 29 8.64 21.03 22.63
N GLU A 30 7.32 21.11 22.45
CA GLU A 30 6.68 22.42 22.20
C GLU A 30 7.18 23.49 23.16
N LEU A 31 7.36 23.12 24.43
CA LEU A 31 7.87 24.00 25.46
C LEU A 31 9.30 24.46 25.16
N LEU A 32 10.19 23.54 24.76
CA LEU A 32 11.58 23.84 24.42
C LEU A 32 11.67 24.73 23.18
N ILE A 33 10.85 24.49 22.16
CA ILE A 33 10.78 25.33 20.96
C ILE A 33 10.33 26.73 21.35
N ARG A 34 9.27 26.87 22.13
CA ARG A 34 8.77 28.17 22.60
C ARG A 34 9.82 28.92 23.42
N GLU A 35 10.45 28.27 24.37
CA GLU A 35 11.48 28.90 25.21
C GLU A 35 12.72 29.30 24.39
N THR A 36 13.13 28.47 23.44
CA THR A 36 14.25 28.76 22.53
C THR A 36 13.94 29.98 21.65
N VAL A 37 12.78 30.01 21.01
CA VAL A 37 12.34 31.14 20.18
C VAL A 37 12.26 32.40 21.01
N LYS A 38 11.60 32.34 22.16
CA LYS A 38 11.44 33.46 23.09
C LYS A 38 12.78 34.01 23.58
N SER A 39 13.73 33.13 23.86
CA SER A 39 15.09 33.53 24.24
C SER A 39 15.77 34.32 23.13
N VAL A 40 15.69 33.86 21.87
CA VAL A 40 16.24 34.57 20.71
C VAL A 40 15.58 35.93 20.52
N TYR A 41 14.26 36.03 20.61
CA TYR A 41 13.52 37.30 20.42
C TYR A 41 13.79 38.32 21.54
N ARG A 42 14.17 37.85 22.74
CA ARG A 42 14.57 38.75 23.85
C ARG A 42 16.02 39.24 23.72
N THR A 43 16.92 38.39 23.23
CA THR A 43 18.36 38.65 23.26
C THR A 43 18.92 39.21 21.95
N ALA A 44 18.30 38.87 20.80
CA ALA A 44 18.76 39.33 19.51
C ALA A 44 18.41 40.81 19.28
N LYS A 45 19.36 41.53 18.61
CA LYS A 45 19.16 42.93 18.19
C LYS A 45 18.96 43.01 16.69
N GLY A 46 18.07 43.92 16.27
CA GLY A 46 17.87 44.22 14.83
C GLY A 46 16.74 43.43 14.17
N PHE A 47 15.61 43.31 14.85
CA PHE A 47 14.38 42.76 14.29
C PHE A 47 14.02 43.45 12.96
N GLY A 48 13.85 42.63 11.90
CA GLY A 48 13.51 43.14 10.55
C GLY A 48 14.60 43.94 9.84
N LYS A 49 15.80 44.12 10.43
CA LYS A 49 16.82 44.99 9.84
C LYS A 49 17.60 44.38 8.68
N LYS A 50 17.65 43.07 8.53
CA LYS A 50 18.14 42.36 7.33
C LYS A 50 17.48 40.98 7.28
N SER A 51 16.57 40.79 6.36
CA SER A 51 16.16 39.42 5.98
C SER A 51 17.33 38.74 5.30
N SER A 52 17.91 37.71 5.93
CA SER A 52 18.87 36.80 5.28
C SER A 52 18.16 35.77 4.40
N LEU A 53 16.83 35.73 4.45
CA LEU A 53 15.99 34.84 3.63
C LEU A 53 15.53 35.54 2.38
N THR A 54 15.65 34.89 1.23
CA THR A 54 15.06 35.37 -0.02
C THR A 54 13.54 35.21 0.01
N ALA A 55 12.84 35.88 -0.90
CA ALA A 55 11.38 35.75 -1.02
C ALA A 55 10.97 34.29 -1.32
N GLU A 56 11.79 33.58 -2.10
CA GLU A 56 11.59 32.16 -2.42
C GLU A 56 11.73 31.25 -1.20
N GLN A 57 12.75 31.54 -0.35
CA GLN A 57 12.94 30.79 0.90
C GLN A 57 11.78 31.00 1.87
N LEU A 58 11.32 32.25 2.02
CA LEU A 58 10.15 32.57 2.84
C LEU A 58 8.90 31.87 2.32
N PHE A 59 8.69 31.90 1.01
CA PHE A 59 7.57 31.21 0.37
C PHE A 59 7.63 29.69 0.62
N ALA A 60 8.81 29.05 0.43
CA ALA A 60 8.97 27.63 0.68
C ALA A 60 8.65 27.24 2.13
N MET A 61 9.05 28.09 3.09
CA MET A 61 8.74 27.87 4.51
C MET A 61 7.25 28.02 4.82
N GLN A 62 6.60 29.03 4.23
CA GLN A 62 5.15 29.24 4.38
C GLN A 62 4.36 28.07 3.78
N MET A 63 4.77 27.59 2.61
CA MET A 63 4.16 26.44 1.94
C MET A 63 4.31 25.17 2.80
N ASP A 64 5.51 24.86 3.27
CA ASP A 64 5.77 23.67 4.11
C ASP A 64 4.95 23.71 5.42
N GLU A 65 4.89 24.88 6.08
CA GLU A 65 4.07 25.07 7.28
C GLU A 65 2.59 24.85 6.99
N PHE A 66 2.06 25.49 5.92
CA PHE A 66 0.66 25.35 5.55
C PHE A 66 0.30 23.88 5.26
N MET A 67 1.12 23.21 4.44
CA MET A 67 0.90 21.82 4.05
C MET A 67 0.90 20.89 5.28
N LYS A 68 1.91 20.98 6.14
CA LYS A 68 2.04 20.14 7.33
C LYS A 68 1.00 20.44 8.41
N ARG A 69 0.54 21.67 8.53
CA ARG A 69 -0.46 22.05 9.52
C ARG A 69 -1.85 21.56 9.15
N ARG A 70 -2.20 21.59 7.85
CA ARG A 70 -3.56 21.23 7.40
C ARG A 70 -3.69 19.79 6.96
N TYR A 71 -2.64 19.19 6.41
CA TYR A 71 -2.69 17.90 5.76
C TYR A 71 -1.63 16.95 6.29
N GLU A 72 -1.93 15.67 6.18
CA GLU A 72 -0.98 14.59 6.26
C GLU A 72 -0.90 13.94 4.89
N PHE A 73 0.31 13.81 4.38
CA PHE A 73 0.58 13.17 3.08
C PHE A 73 1.43 11.92 3.27
N ARG A 74 1.28 10.98 2.35
CA ARG A 74 2.16 9.83 2.21
C ARG A 74 2.20 9.37 0.75
N TYR A 75 3.34 8.92 0.30
CA TYR A 75 3.48 8.28 -1.02
C TYR A 75 3.32 6.77 -0.87
N ASN A 76 2.25 6.21 -1.44
CA ASN A 76 1.97 4.79 -1.39
C ASN A 76 2.83 4.04 -2.41
N ALA A 77 3.77 3.23 -1.94
CA ALA A 77 4.75 2.54 -2.77
C ALA A 77 4.13 1.47 -3.70
N LEU A 78 2.96 0.91 -3.36
CA LEU A 78 2.26 -0.08 -4.20
C LEU A 78 1.43 0.58 -5.29
N THR A 79 0.64 1.59 -4.94
CA THR A 79 -0.21 2.29 -5.93
C THR A 79 0.57 3.33 -6.71
N THR A 80 1.73 3.76 -6.20
CA THR A 80 2.55 4.86 -6.73
C THR A 80 1.82 6.19 -6.79
N GLU A 81 0.90 6.39 -5.86
CA GLU A 81 0.08 7.59 -5.74
C GLU A 81 0.35 8.28 -4.42
N VAL A 82 0.29 9.60 -4.42
CA VAL A 82 0.28 10.35 -3.16
C VAL A 82 -1.12 10.28 -2.58
N GLU A 83 -1.18 9.90 -1.31
CA GLU A 83 -2.39 9.88 -0.51
C GLU A 83 -2.34 11.00 0.53
N TYR A 84 -3.50 11.52 0.87
CA TYR A 84 -3.63 12.56 1.87
C TYR A 84 -4.84 12.33 2.78
N ARG A 85 -4.78 12.95 3.95
CA ARG A 85 -5.94 13.24 4.81
C ARG A 85 -5.81 14.63 5.42
N GLU A 86 -6.93 15.23 5.76
CA GLU A 86 -6.91 16.47 6.53
C GLU A 86 -6.51 16.15 7.98
N ARG A 87 -5.57 16.93 8.51
CA ARG A 87 -5.16 16.79 9.90
C ARG A 87 -6.34 17.16 10.82
N HIS A 88 -6.45 16.47 11.92
CA HIS A 88 -7.58 16.60 12.86
C HIS A 88 -8.94 16.14 12.33
N SER A 89 -8.97 15.42 11.22
CA SER A 89 -10.15 14.72 10.73
C SER A 89 -10.04 13.22 11.00
N PHE A 90 -11.19 12.56 11.20
CA PHE A 90 -11.25 11.10 11.28
C PHE A 90 -11.23 10.43 9.89
N ASN A 91 -10.90 11.17 8.84
CA ASN A 91 -10.90 10.69 7.48
C ASN A 91 -9.74 9.73 7.23
N TYR A 92 -10.00 8.71 6.43
CA TYR A 92 -8.96 7.81 5.91
C TYR A 92 -8.11 8.51 4.87
N PHE A 93 -6.88 8.02 4.67
CA PHE A 93 -6.06 8.43 3.55
C PHE A 93 -6.75 8.11 2.22
N ARG A 94 -6.75 9.05 1.29
CA ARG A 94 -7.31 8.94 -0.05
C ARG A 94 -6.36 9.53 -1.09
N PRO A 95 -6.37 9.04 -2.34
CA PRO A 95 -5.50 9.58 -3.37
C PRO A 95 -5.71 11.07 -3.61
N VAL A 96 -4.62 11.77 -3.95
CA VAL A 96 -4.66 13.16 -4.38
C VAL A 96 -5.04 13.21 -5.85
N ASP A 97 -6.27 13.61 -6.15
CA ASP A 97 -6.76 13.86 -7.51
C ASP A 97 -6.69 15.35 -7.89
N LYS A 98 -7.07 15.67 -9.13
CA LYS A 98 -7.08 17.05 -9.63
C LYS A 98 -7.97 17.99 -8.80
N ARG A 99 -9.09 17.48 -8.28
CA ARG A 99 -10.00 18.28 -7.44
C ARG A 99 -9.38 18.59 -6.09
N VAL A 100 -8.67 17.63 -5.53
CA VAL A 100 -7.93 17.80 -4.27
C VAL A 100 -6.80 18.82 -4.44
N LEU A 101 -6.03 18.74 -5.54
CA LEU A 101 -4.99 19.73 -5.85
C LEU A 101 -5.56 21.15 -5.89
N ALA A 102 -6.63 21.36 -6.64
CA ALA A 102 -7.30 22.65 -6.72
C ALA A 102 -7.81 23.11 -5.32
N SER A 103 -8.36 22.20 -4.52
CA SER A 103 -8.83 22.55 -3.17
C SER A 103 -7.68 22.95 -2.25
N ILE A 104 -6.54 22.29 -2.31
CA ILE A 104 -5.32 22.64 -1.54
C ILE A 104 -4.86 24.04 -1.93
N THR A 105 -4.76 24.33 -3.25
CA THR A 105 -4.37 25.63 -3.76
C THR A 105 -5.31 26.73 -3.29
N MET A 106 -6.63 26.52 -3.41
CA MET A 106 -7.62 27.50 -2.96
C MET A 106 -7.56 27.75 -1.44
N ASN A 107 -7.40 26.70 -0.64
CA ASN A 107 -7.26 26.83 0.81
C ASN A 107 -6.00 27.62 1.18
N ALA A 108 -4.89 27.40 0.48
CA ALA A 108 -3.65 28.16 0.69
C ALA A 108 -3.84 29.64 0.39
N MET A 109 -4.50 29.98 -0.74
CA MET A 109 -4.79 31.35 -1.10
C MET A 109 -5.69 32.06 -0.07
N CYS A 110 -6.71 31.37 0.46
CA CYS A 110 -7.58 31.89 1.51
C CYS A 110 -6.81 32.21 2.80
N GLU A 111 -5.69 31.50 3.06
CA GLU A 111 -4.82 31.76 4.21
C GLU A 111 -3.63 32.69 3.89
N GLY A 112 -3.65 33.33 2.72
CA GLY A 112 -2.63 34.30 2.32
C GLY A 112 -1.34 33.69 1.76
N VAL A 113 -1.28 32.37 1.59
CA VAL A 113 -0.15 31.68 0.95
C VAL A 113 -0.36 31.66 -0.56
N LYS A 114 0.44 32.40 -1.31
CA LYS A 114 0.32 32.55 -2.78
C LYS A 114 0.87 31.31 -3.51
N MET A 115 0.24 30.18 -3.33
CA MET A 115 0.59 28.90 -3.94
C MET A 115 -0.21 28.65 -5.22
N TRP A 116 0.42 28.01 -6.22
CA TRP A 116 -0.21 27.54 -7.45
C TRP A 116 -0.20 26.01 -7.49
N ASP A 117 -1.01 25.40 -8.34
CA ASP A 117 -1.07 23.94 -8.52
C ASP A 117 0.30 23.32 -8.76
N ARG A 118 1.17 23.97 -9.54
CA ARG A 118 2.56 23.55 -9.78
C ARG A 118 3.40 23.46 -8.51
N ASP A 119 3.14 24.35 -7.55
CA ASP A 119 3.89 24.38 -6.29
C ASP A 119 3.41 23.25 -5.37
N VAL A 120 2.10 22.98 -5.37
CA VAL A 120 1.52 21.81 -4.69
C VAL A 120 2.09 20.53 -5.28
N ILE A 121 2.10 20.37 -6.61
CA ILE A 121 2.66 19.20 -7.29
C ILE A 121 4.14 19.02 -6.92
N ARG A 122 4.94 20.09 -6.98
CA ARG A 122 6.35 20.03 -6.59
C ARG A 122 6.56 19.60 -5.14
N TYR A 123 5.70 20.05 -4.23
CA TYR A 123 5.73 19.60 -2.84
C TYR A 123 5.41 18.11 -2.72
N LEU A 124 4.35 17.65 -3.41
CA LEU A 124 3.91 16.26 -3.38
C LEU A 124 4.91 15.29 -4.02
N ASP A 125 5.67 15.75 -5.01
CA ASP A 125 6.73 14.97 -5.68
C ASP A 125 8.07 15.01 -4.93
N SER A 126 8.15 15.73 -3.81
CA SER A 126 9.38 15.88 -3.03
C SER A 126 9.44 14.89 -1.85
N ASP A 127 10.63 14.83 -1.20
CA ASP A 127 10.87 14.05 0.01
C ASP A 127 10.16 14.59 1.27
N HIS A 128 9.47 15.72 1.16
CA HIS A 128 8.55 16.20 2.20
C HIS A 128 7.37 15.24 2.42
N VAL A 129 7.03 14.43 1.42
CA VAL A 129 6.01 13.38 1.50
C VAL A 129 6.69 12.04 1.83
N PRO A 130 6.46 11.48 3.02
CA PRO A 130 7.10 10.24 3.42
C PRO A 130 6.59 9.06 2.59
N ILE A 131 7.50 8.14 2.27
CA ILE A 131 7.14 6.88 1.62
C ILE A 131 6.40 6.00 2.62
N TYR A 132 5.27 5.45 2.21
CA TYR A 132 4.46 4.50 2.94
C TYR A 132 4.37 3.18 2.16
N HIS A 133 4.82 2.11 2.79
CA HIS A 133 4.68 0.78 2.22
C HIS A 133 3.63 -0.01 3.02
N PRO A 134 2.41 -0.21 2.49
CA PRO A 134 1.29 -0.76 3.26
C PRO A 134 1.54 -2.15 3.82
N VAL A 135 2.27 -2.98 3.09
CA VAL A 135 2.62 -4.33 3.54
C VAL A 135 3.66 -4.29 4.66
N GLU A 136 4.71 -3.50 4.49
CA GLU A 136 5.76 -3.36 5.52
C GLU A 136 5.18 -2.77 6.80
N ASP A 137 4.31 -1.75 6.67
CA ASP A 137 3.62 -1.16 7.81
C ASP A 137 2.75 -2.19 8.54
N PHE A 138 1.95 -2.97 7.81
CA PHE A 138 1.12 -4.03 8.40
C PHE A 138 1.99 -5.09 9.09
N LEU A 139 3.02 -5.60 8.43
CA LEU A 139 3.86 -6.68 8.96
C LEU A 139 4.74 -6.24 10.13
N TYR A 140 5.16 -4.95 10.16
CA TYR A 140 5.97 -4.40 11.24
C TYR A 140 5.22 -4.35 12.58
N HIS A 141 3.91 -4.17 12.54
CA HIS A 141 3.07 -4.05 13.74
C HIS A 141 2.50 -5.39 14.23
N LEU A 142 2.86 -6.51 13.59
CA LEU A 142 2.38 -7.83 14.01
C LEU A 142 2.92 -8.21 15.39
N PRO A 143 2.09 -8.80 16.24
CA PRO A 143 2.53 -9.37 17.51
C PRO A 143 3.38 -10.62 17.27
N ARG A 144 4.04 -11.11 18.33
CA ARG A 144 4.66 -12.42 18.30
C ARG A 144 3.58 -13.51 18.12
N TRP A 145 3.88 -14.53 17.28
CA TRP A 145 2.98 -15.68 17.09
C TRP A 145 2.73 -16.43 18.39
N ASP A 146 1.49 -16.76 18.66
CA ASP A 146 1.04 -17.47 19.88
C ASP A 146 1.13 -19.00 19.80
N GLY A 147 1.62 -19.56 18.68
CA GLY A 147 1.80 -20.99 18.46
C GLY A 147 0.59 -21.73 17.90
N LYS A 148 -0.58 -21.06 17.69
CA LYS A 148 -1.76 -21.70 17.10
C LYS A 148 -1.70 -21.73 15.57
N ASP A 149 -2.06 -22.86 14.98
CA ASP A 149 -2.04 -23.03 13.52
C ASP A 149 -3.29 -22.48 12.83
N ARG A 150 -3.33 -21.18 12.63
CA ARG A 150 -4.45 -20.47 11.97
C ARG A 150 -4.47 -20.66 10.45
N ILE A 151 -3.31 -20.96 9.85
CA ILE A 151 -3.26 -21.30 8.43
C ILE A 151 -4.01 -22.61 8.18
N LEU A 152 -3.83 -23.60 9.04
CA LEU A 152 -4.59 -24.85 8.97
C LEU A 152 -6.08 -24.62 9.25
N GLU A 153 -6.41 -23.83 10.26
CA GLU A 153 -7.80 -23.48 10.56
C GLU A 153 -8.48 -22.81 9.36
N LEU A 154 -7.77 -21.90 8.68
CA LEU A 154 -8.28 -21.21 7.49
C LEU A 154 -8.47 -22.18 6.31
N ALA A 155 -7.51 -23.06 6.06
CA ALA A 155 -7.62 -24.11 5.05
C ALA A 155 -8.85 -25.00 5.28
N ASN A 156 -9.08 -25.42 6.52
CA ASN A 156 -10.18 -26.30 6.92
C ASN A 156 -11.56 -25.66 6.82
N ARG A 157 -11.67 -24.35 6.56
CA ARG A 157 -12.95 -23.71 6.24
C ARG A 157 -13.48 -24.09 4.86
N VAL A 158 -12.63 -24.59 3.98
CA VAL A 158 -12.98 -25.04 2.63
C VAL A 158 -13.30 -26.54 2.68
N PRO A 159 -14.58 -26.94 2.65
CA PRO A 159 -14.96 -28.35 2.70
C PRO A 159 -14.63 -29.01 1.35
N CYS A 160 -13.74 -29.97 1.35
CA CYS A 160 -13.35 -30.73 0.16
C CYS A 160 -12.83 -32.12 0.54
N ASP A 161 -12.86 -33.05 -0.40
CA ASP A 161 -12.39 -34.43 -0.20
C ASP A 161 -10.89 -34.61 -0.50
N ASN A 162 -10.17 -33.53 -0.84
CA ASN A 162 -8.75 -33.62 -1.17
C ASN A 162 -7.90 -33.61 0.13
N PRO A 163 -7.29 -34.76 0.50
CA PRO A 163 -6.48 -34.84 1.72
C PRO A 163 -5.21 -33.99 1.68
N HIS A 164 -4.79 -33.57 0.49
CA HIS A 164 -3.61 -32.73 0.29
C HIS A 164 -3.94 -31.21 0.31
N TRP A 165 -5.22 -30.83 0.44
CA TRP A 165 -5.61 -29.42 0.39
C TRP A 165 -4.90 -28.57 1.46
N ALA A 166 -4.98 -28.95 2.72
CA ALA A 166 -4.41 -28.13 3.78
C ALA A 166 -2.89 -27.95 3.67
N PRO A 167 -2.07 -28.98 3.40
CA PRO A 167 -0.64 -28.82 3.13
C PRO A 167 -0.34 -27.95 1.90
N LEU A 168 -1.10 -28.09 0.81
CA LEU A 168 -0.94 -27.29 -0.40
C LEU A 168 -1.31 -25.85 -0.17
N PHE A 169 -2.41 -25.58 0.53
CA PHE A 169 -2.84 -24.23 0.91
C PHE A 169 -1.78 -23.55 1.79
N ARG A 170 -1.24 -24.25 2.79
CA ARG A 170 -0.16 -23.73 3.65
C ARG A 170 1.05 -23.31 2.81
N ARG A 171 1.52 -24.14 1.89
CA ARG A 171 2.65 -23.82 1.00
C ARG A 171 2.36 -22.60 0.13
N TRP A 172 1.18 -22.57 -0.46
CA TRP A 172 0.77 -21.45 -1.30
C TRP A 172 0.65 -20.14 -0.49
N PHE A 173 0.05 -20.19 0.69
CA PHE A 173 -0.12 -19.04 1.58
C PHE A 173 1.23 -18.49 2.06
N LEU A 174 2.15 -19.36 2.44
CA LEU A 174 3.52 -18.97 2.82
C LEU A 174 4.27 -18.37 1.63
N SER A 175 4.14 -18.95 0.43
CA SER A 175 4.74 -18.38 -0.77
C SER A 175 4.16 -17.01 -1.12
N MET A 176 2.86 -16.79 -0.91
CA MET A 176 2.23 -15.48 -1.05
C MET A 176 2.87 -14.46 -0.09
N THR A 177 2.99 -14.80 1.18
CA THR A 177 3.60 -13.94 2.19
C THR A 177 5.09 -13.70 1.91
N ALA A 178 5.82 -14.71 1.44
CA ALA A 178 7.23 -14.59 1.05
C ALA A 178 7.44 -13.57 -0.08
N HIS A 179 6.51 -13.49 -1.05
CA HIS A 179 6.53 -12.45 -2.07
C HIS A 179 6.31 -11.06 -1.49
N TRP A 180 5.46 -10.92 -0.49
CA TRP A 180 5.21 -9.63 0.16
C TRP A 180 6.45 -9.07 0.85
N ILE A 181 7.27 -9.94 1.46
CA ILE A 181 8.52 -9.53 2.15
C ILE A 181 9.77 -9.60 1.25
N GLY A 182 9.62 -10.08 -0.01
CA GLY A 182 10.71 -10.18 -0.98
C GLY A 182 11.75 -11.23 -0.69
N MET A 183 11.40 -12.29 0.05
CA MET A 183 12.30 -13.40 0.31
C MET A 183 12.69 -14.16 -0.96
N ASP A 184 11.75 -14.34 -1.89
CA ASP A 184 12.02 -15.01 -3.15
C ASP A 184 11.87 -14.06 -4.34
N LYS A 185 13.01 -13.70 -4.94
CA LYS A 185 13.09 -12.90 -6.16
C LYS A 185 13.34 -13.75 -7.41
N ARG A 186 13.63 -15.05 -7.24
CA ARG A 186 13.98 -15.96 -8.34
C ARG A 186 12.80 -16.75 -8.83
N HIS A 187 11.86 -17.06 -7.94
CA HIS A 187 10.72 -17.91 -8.25
C HIS A 187 9.43 -17.15 -7.99
N ALA A 188 8.46 -17.34 -8.84
CA ALA A 188 7.11 -16.84 -8.64
C ALA A 188 6.31 -17.85 -7.80
N ASN A 189 5.28 -17.36 -7.08
CA ASN A 189 4.21 -18.24 -6.60
C ASN A 189 3.39 -18.68 -7.82
N SER A 190 3.92 -19.68 -8.55
CA SER A 190 3.44 -20.09 -9.87
C SER A 190 2.24 -21.05 -9.81
N THR A 191 1.88 -21.53 -8.62
CA THR A 191 0.70 -22.35 -8.39
C THR A 191 -0.43 -21.52 -7.81
N SER A 192 -1.65 -21.83 -8.20
CA SER A 192 -2.85 -21.13 -7.75
C SER A 192 -3.90 -22.13 -7.29
N PRO A 193 -4.47 -22.00 -6.08
CA PRO A 193 -5.67 -22.72 -5.72
C PRO A 193 -6.80 -22.37 -6.68
N LEU A 194 -7.56 -23.37 -7.11
CA LEU A 194 -8.75 -23.22 -7.93
C LEU A 194 -9.92 -23.87 -7.19
N LEU A 195 -10.79 -23.06 -6.60
CA LEU A 195 -11.96 -23.50 -5.87
C LEU A 195 -13.10 -23.79 -6.83
N ILE A 196 -13.50 -25.05 -6.95
CA ILE A 196 -14.50 -25.54 -7.89
C ILE A 196 -15.74 -26.00 -7.12
N GLY A 197 -16.89 -25.41 -7.42
CA GLY A 197 -18.14 -25.79 -6.77
C GLY A 197 -19.29 -24.89 -7.18
N PRO A 198 -20.54 -25.27 -6.85
CA PRO A 198 -21.76 -24.51 -7.20
C PRO A 198 -21.70 -23.04 -6.77
N GLN A 199 -22.58 -22.24 -7.35
CA GLN A 199 -22.85 -20.89 -6.84
C GLN A 199 -23.29 -20.95 -5.37
N ALA A 200 -23.17 -19.82 -4.68
CA ALA A 200 -23.49 -19.67 -3.25
C ALA A 200 -22.55 -20.40 -2.26
N TYR A 201 -21.53 -21.15 -2.72
CA TYR A 201 -20.51 -21.75 -1.86
C TYR A 201 -19.51 -20.72 -1.27
N ARG A 202 -19.73 -19.42 -1.49
CA ARG A 202 -18.98 -18.29 -0.93
C ARG A 202 -17.49 -18.27 -1.29
N LYS A 203 -17.13 -18.80 -2.46
CA LYS A 203 -15.77 -18.91 -2.98
C LYS A 203 -15.08 -17.53 -3.06
N SER A 204 -15.68 -16.58 -3.78
CA SER A 204 -15.10 -15.23 -3.98
C SER A 204 -15.02 -14.45 -2.67
N THR A 205 -16.00 -14.65 -1.75
CA THR A 205 -15.96 -14.09 -0.39
C THR A 205 -14.74 -14.61 0.37
N PHE A 206 -14.48 -15.93 0.34
CA PHE A 206 -13.31 -16.52 0.97
C PHE A 206 -12.01 -15.98 0.38
N CYS A 207 -11.90 -15.88 -0.96
CA CYS A 207 -10.71 -15.31 -1.60
C CYS A 207 -10.42 -13.90 -1.08
N ARG A 208 -11.45 -13.06 -0.95
CA ARG A 208 -11.31 -11.71 -0.42
C ARG A 208 -10.91 -11.69 1.05
N MET A 209 -11.42 -12.61 1.86
CA MET A 209 -11.11 -12.73 3.28
C MET A 209 -9.67 -13.16 3.57
N LEU A 210 -8.90 -13.59 2.58
CA LEU A 210 -7.50 -13.94 2.79
C LEU A 210 -6.65 -12.72 3.14
N LEU A 211 -7.02 -11.52 2.67
CA LEU A 211 -6.34 -10.27 3.02
C LEU A 211 -6.96 -9.61 4.26
N PRO A 212 -6.12 -9.06 5.16
CA PRO A 212 -6.61 -8.28 6.29
C PRO A 212 -7.29 -6.98 5.83
N PRO A 213 -8.20 -6.39 6.62
CA PRO A 213 -8.89 -5.14 6.27
C PRO A 213 -7.95 -4.01 5.84
N ALA A 214 -6.79 -3.88 6.48
CA ALA A 214 -5.79 -2.88 6.15
C ALA A 214 -5.19 -3.04 4.73
N LEU A 215 -5.23 -4.24 4.16
CA LEU A 215 -4.67 -4.57 2.85
C LEU A 215 -5.75 -4.88 1.79
N GLN A 216 -7.02 -4.70 2.10
CA GLN A 216 -8.14 -5.00 1.17
C GLN A 216 -8.10 -4.17 -0.13
N ALA A 217 -7.52 -2.97 -0.09
CA ALA A 217 -7.34 -2.14 -1.28
C ALA A 217 -6.38 -2.77 -2.32
N TYR A 218 -5.60 -3.76 -1.93
CA TYR A 218 -4.65 -4.49 -2.79
C TYR A 218 -5.15 -5.89 -3.19
N TYR A 219 -6.44 -6.13 -3.05
CA TYR A 219 -7.15 -7.27 -3.64
C TYR A 219 -7.85 -6.84 -4.91
N THR A 220 -7.87 -7.71 -5.91
CA THR A 220 -8.74 -7.55 -7.08
C THR A 220 -9.30 -8.89 -7.54
N ASP A 221 -10.52 -8.87 -8.04
CA ASP A 221 -11.19 -9.96 -8.75
C ASP A 221 -11.51 -9.57 -10.21
N SER A 222 -10.99 -8.42 -10.65
CA SER A 222 -11.19 -7.88 -11.98
C SER A 222 -9.83 -7.69 -12.68
N ILE A 223 -9.40 -8.68 -13.45
CA ILE A 223 -8.18 -8.61 -14.26
C ILE A 223 -8.51 -8.89 -15.72
N ASP A 224 -8.11 -7.99 -16.60
CA ASP A 224 -8.26 -8.15 -18.04
C ASP A 224 -6.95 -8.66 -18.67
N PHE A 225 -6.90 -9.95 -18.98
CA PHE A 225 -5.75 -10.59 -19.61
C PHE A 225 -5.56 -10.20 -21.10
N SER A 226 -6.51 -9.50 -21.71
CA SER A 226 -6.35 -8.96 -23.07
C SER A 226 -5.37 -7.77 -23.08
N ARG A 227 -5.29 -7.03 -21.99
CA ARG A 227 -4.42 -5.88 -21.78
C ARG A 227 -3.12 -6.32 -21.08
N LYS A 228 -2.24 -6.97 -21.82
CA LYS A 228 -1.03 -7.61 -21.26
C LYS A 228 -0.21 -6.71 -20.35
N ARG A 229 0.02 -5.46 -20.74
CA ARG A 229 0.80 -4.50 -19.96
C ARG A 229 0.14 -4.15 -18.62
N ASP A 230 -1.16 -3.92 -18.63
CA ASP A 230 -1.91 -3.59 -17.42
C ASP A 230 -1.95 -4.79 -16.48
N ALA A 231 -2.16 -6.00 -17.02
CA ALA A 231 -2.12 -7.24 -16.25
C ALA A 231 -0.73 -7.51 -15.62
N GLU A 232 0.36 -7.14 -16.31
CA GLU A 232 1.71 -7.21 -15.74
C GLU A 232 1.91 -6.20 -14.60
N LEU A 233 1.42 -4.97 -14.74
CA LEU A 233 1.47 -3.96 -13.67
C LEU A 233 0.67 -4.39 -12.42
N TYR A 234 -0.40 -5.18 -12.60
CA TYR A 234 -1.17 -5.73 -11.49
C TYR A 234 -0.34 -6.62 -10.58
N LEU A 235 0.69 -7.32 -11.12
CA LEU A 235 1.59 -8.12 -10.29
C LEU A 235 2.40 -7.31 -9.27
N ASN A 236 2.65 -6.03 -9.55
CA ASN A 236 3.34 -5.12 -8.64
C ASN A 236 2.37 -4.36 -7.74
N ARG A 237 1.14 -4.10 -8.20
CA ARG A 237 0.15 -3.28 -7.50
C ARG A 237 -0.70 -4.05 -6.49
N PHE A 238 -1.08 -5.29 -6.81
CA PHE A 238 -1.96 -6.11 -5.99
C PHE A 238 -1.20 -7.18 -5.22
N LEU A 239 -1.75 -7.58 -4.08
CA LEU A 239 -1.20 -8.65 -3.23
C LEU A 239 -1.84 -10.00 -3.54
N LEU A 240 -3.13 -9.97 -3.87
CA LEU A 240 -3.91 -11.15 -4.22
C LEU A 240 -4.85 -10.82 -5.38
N ILE A 241 -4.75 -11.62 -6.43
CA ILE A 241 -5.62 -11.54 -7.62
C ILE A 241 -6.49 -12.78 -7.65
N ASN A 242 -7.80 -12.59 -7.53
CA ASN A 242 -8.77 -13.67 -7.73
C ASN A 242 -9.19 -13.69 -9.20
N MET A 243 -8.93 -14.79 -9.87
CA MET A 243 -9.48 -15.06 -11.19
C MET A 243 -10.89 -15.66 -11.03
N ASP A 244 -11.86 -14.77 -10.82
CA ASP A 244 -13.24 -15.21 -10.70
C ASP A 244 -13.77 -15.70 -12.06
N GLU A 245 -14.68 -16.66 -12.05
CA GLU A 245 -15.21 -17.29 -13.26
C GLU A 245 -14.09 -17.77 -14.22
N PHE A 246 -13.12 -18.52 -13.68
CA PHE A 246 -11.95 -19.01 -14.40
C PHE A 246 -12.30 -19.73 -15.71
N ASP A 247 -13.47 -20.33 -15.80
CA ASP A 247 -14.02 -21.00 -16.99
C ASP A 247 -14.25 -20.05 -18.17
N GLN A 248 -14.36 -18.75 -17.94
CA GLN A 248 -14.55 -17.76 -19.01
C GLN A 248 -13.25 -17.28 -19.66
N ILE A 249 -12.09 -17.67 -19.10
CA ILE A 249 -10.79 -17.30 -19.64
C ILE A 249 -10.56 -18.02 -20.97
N SER A 250 -10.45 -17.27 -22.07
CA SER A 250 -10.23 -17.82 -23.40
C SER A 250 -8.88 -18.55 -23.55
N PRO A 251 -8.73 -19.48 -24.48
CA PRO A 251 -7.44 -20.19 -24.71
C PRO A 251 -6.24 -19.26 -24.95
N THR A 252 -6.47 -18.14 -25.64
CA THR A 252 -5.42 -17.14 -25.89
C THR A 252 -4.99 -16.44 -24.62
N GLN A 253 -5.96 -16.10 -23.76
CA GLN A 253 -5.68 -15.51 -22.43
C GLN A 253 -5.04 -16.52 -21.49
N GLN A 254 -5.37 -17.81 -21.57
CA GLN A 254 -4.72 -18.87 -20.79
C GLN A 254 -3.22 -18.98 -21.11
N ALA A 255 -2.80 -18.81 -22.35
CA ALA A 255 -1.39 -18.82 -22.72
C ALA A 255 -0.63 -17.67 -22.04
N PHE A 256 -1.21 -16.47 -22.04
CA PHE A 256 -0.64 -15.32 -21.36
C PHE A 256 -0.66 -15.49 -19.83
N LEU A 257 -1.76 -16.01 -19.27
CA LEU A 257 -1.86 -16.32 -17.85
C LEU A 257 -0.75 -17.28 -17.40
N LYS A 258 -0.48 -18.35 -18.15
CA LYS A 258 0.62 -19.28 -17.86
C LYS A 258 1.96 -18.56 -17.78
N HIS A 259 2.18 -17.55 -18.63
CA HIS A 259 3.40 -16.74 -18.63
C HIS A 259 3.48 -15.86 -17.38
N ILE A 260 2.44 -15.11 -17.04
CA ILE A 260 2.49 -14.19 -15.88
C ILE A 260 2.52 -14.92 -14.54
N LEU A 261 1.93 -16.12 -14.44
CA LEU A 261 2.03 -16.93 -13.22
C LEU A 261 3.48 -17.27 -12.86
N GLN A 262 4.35 -17.40 -13.83
CA GLN A 262 5.75 -17.79 -13.66
C GLN A 262 6.72 -16.61 -13.54
N LYS A 263 6.27 -15.37 -13.80
CA LYS A 263 7.15 -14.20 -13.70
C LYS A 263 7.49 -13.89 -12.24
N PRO A 264 8.77 -13.95 -11.83
CA PRO A 264 9.18 -13.57 -10.47
C PRO A 264 9.26 -12.05 -10.30
N VAL A 265 9.55 -11.33 -11.38
CA VAL A 265 9.66 -9.86 -11.45
C VAL A 265 8.93 -9.35 -12.69
N VAL A 266 8.60 -8.08 -12.71
CA VAL A 266 7.88 -7.43 -13.80
C VAL A 266 8.78 -6.39 -14.44
N ASN A 267 9.19 -6.63 -15.70
CA ASN A 267 9.93 -5.63 -16.48
C ASN A 267 8.95 -4.87 -17.37
N THR A 268 8.53 -3.70 -16.93
CA THR A 268 7.55 -2.90 -17.66
C THR A 268 7.76 -1.41 -17.41
N ARG A 269 7.15 -0.59 -18.27
CA ARG A 269 7.17 0.85 -18.13
C ARG A 269 5.89 1.30 -17.43
N ARG A 270 5.99 1.94 -16.28
CA ARG A 270 4.84 2.55 -15.60
C ARG A 270 4.19 3.64 -16.44
N PRO A 271 2.91 3.95 -16.25
CA PRO A 271 2.31 5.15 -16.84
C PRO A 271 3.17 6.37 -16.49
N ASN A 272 3.42 7.23 -17.47
CA ASN A 272 4.24 8.45 -17.33
C ASN A 272 5.75 8.26 -17.00
N ALA A 273 6.23 7.03 -16.86
CA ALA A 273 7.67 6.79 -16.72
C ALA A 273 8.40 6.93 -18.04
N SER A 274 9.66 7.37 -18.02
CA SER A 274 10.52 7.52 -19.20
C SER A 274 11.18 6.21 -19.65
N ALA A 275 11.42 5.28 -18.71
CA ALA A 275 12.16 4.04 -18.93
C ALA A 275 11.39 2.80 -18.48
N VAL A 276 11.83 1.63 -18.96
CA VAL A 276 11.41 0.33 -18.42
C VAL A 276 12.10 0.12 -17.07
N GLU A 277 11.35 -0.32 -16.08
CA GLU A 277 11.82 -0.61 -14.73
C GLU A 277 11.59 -2.09 -14.42
N GLU A 278 12.48 -2.64 -13.60
CA GLU A 278 12.24 -3.92 -12.95
C GLU A 278 11.42 -3.69 -11.68
N LEU A 279 10.17 -4.14 -11.72
CA LEU A 279 9.24 -3.99 -10.60
C LEU A 279 9.13 -5.32 -9.86
N ARG A 280 9.10 -5.23 -8.54
CA ARG A 280 8.87 -6.38 -7.68
C ARG A 280 7.46 -6.92 -7.89
N ARG A 281 7.34 -8.24 -7.93
CA ARG A 281 6.05 -8.91 -7.86
C ARG A 281 5.62 -9.08 -6.42
N TYR A 282 4.40 -8.64 -6.11
CA TYR A 282 3.72 -8.92 -4.84
C TYR A 282 2.58 -9.91 -5.01
N ALA A 283 1.95 -9.93 -6.19
CA ALA A 283 0.73 -10.68 -6.41
C ALA A 283 0.92 -12.19 -6.42
N SER A 284 0.07 -12.86 -5.66
CA SER A 284 -0.27 -14.26 -5.84
C SER A 284 -1.67 -14.40 -6.44
N PHE A 285 -1.94 -15.56 -7.04
CA PHE A 285 -3.22 -15.82 -7.68
C PHE A 285 -4.00 -16.88 -6.92
N ILE A 286 -5.31 -16.72 -6.91
CA ILE A 286 -6.32 -17.71 -6.56
C ILE A 286 -7.40 -17.68 -7.62
N ALA A 287 -8.16 -18.76 -7.80
CA ALA A 287 -9.19 -18.82 -8.82
C ALA A 287 -10.46 -19.46 -8.28
N THR A 288 -11.59 -19.11 -8.88
CA THR A 288 -12.89 -19.73 -8.60
C THR A 288 -13.57 -20.16 -9.89
N SER A 289 -14.33 -21.25 -9.84
CA SER A 289 -15.18 -21.68 -10.95
C SER A 289 -16.42 -22.40 -10.46
N ASN A 290 -17.45 -22.40 -11.30
CA ASN A 290 -18.67 -23.18 -11.11
C ASN A 290 -18.64 -24.51 -11.91
N HIS A 291 -17.73 -24.66 -12.85
CA HIS A 291 -17.62 -25.80 -13.75
C HIS A 291 -16.48 -26.75 -13.37
N ARG A 292 -16.70 -28.06 -13.56
CA ARG A 292 -15.72 -29.10 -13.19
C ARG A 292 -14.67 -29.39 -14.26
N ASP A 293 -15.03 -29.20 -15.53
CA ASP A 293 -14.22 -29.66 -16.67
C ASP A 293 -13.25 -28.59 -17.23
N LEU A 294 -12.52 -27.92 -16.32
CA LEU A 294 -11.69 -26.76 -16.63
C LEU A 294 -10.24 -27.08 -16.96
N LEU A 295 -9.73 -28.21 -16.47
CA LEU A 295 -8.32 -28.56 -16.53
C LEU A 295 -8.05 -29.62 -17.61
N THR A 296 -8.62 -29.43 -18.80
CA THR A 296 -8.43 -30.37 -19.94
C THR A 296 -7.04 -30.33 -20.56
N ASP A 297 -6.31 -29.22 -20.38
CA ASP A 297 -4.93 -29.08 -20.88
C ASP A 297 -3.91 -29.61 -19.85
N THR A 298 -3.32 -30.76 -20.16
CA THR A 298 -2.28 -31.40 -19.34
C THR A 298 -1.06 -30.53 -19.10
N SER A 299 -0.75 -29.60 -20.00
CA SER A 299 0.41 -28.68 -19.87
C SER A 299 0.15 -27.51 -18.92
N GLY A 300 -1.10 -27.11 -18.76
CA GLY A 300 -1.54 -25.99 -17.90
C GLY A 300 -1.99 -26.42 -16.51
N SER A 301 -2.50 -27.64 -16.38
CA SER A 301 -3.10 -28.14 -15.14
C SER A 301 -2.17 -28.14 -13.92
N ARG A 302 -0.88 -28.38 -14.12
CA ARG A 302 0.13 -28.40 -13.01
C ARG A 302 0.26 -27.06 -12.23
N ARG A 303 -0.26 -25.95 -12.77
CA ARG A 303 -0.23 -24.64 -12.12
C ARG A 303 -1.43 -24.39 -11.23
N PHE A 304 -2.46 -25.22 -11.36
CA PHE A 304 -3.69 -25.07 -10.60
C PHE A 304 -3.87 -26.24 -9.65
N ILE A 305 -4.13 -25.91 -8.39
CA ILE A 305 -4.52 -26.86 -7.37
C ILE A 305 -6.05 -26.91 -7.40
N GLY A 306 -6.61 -27.80 -8.21
CA GLY A 306 -8.07 -27.99 -8.32
C GLY A 306 -8.66 -28.57 -7.03
N ILE A 307 -9.60 -27.85 -6.43
CA ILE A 307 -10.27 -28.22 -5.19
C ILE A 307 -11.76 -28.31 -5.46
N TYR A 308 -12.25 -29.54 -5.56
CA TYR A 308 -13.70 -29.83 -5.69
C TYR A 308 -14.34 -29.73 -4.32
N MET A 309 -15.17 -28.71 -4.18
CA MET A 309 -15.82 -28.42 -2.91
C MET A 309 -17.04 -29.31 -2.69
N THR A 310 -17.19 -29.84 -1.48
CA THR A 310 -18.29 -30.66 -1.04
C THR A 310 -19.40 -29.88 -0.33
N GLY A 311 -19.14 -28.60 0.01
CA GLY A 311 -20.07 -27.73 0.70
C GLY A 311 -19.66 -26.27 0.64
N GLY A 312 -20.48 -25.39 1.22
CA GLY A 312 -20.17 -23.96 1.31
C GLY A 312 -19.08 -23.65 2.33
N ILE A 313 -18.27 -22.65 2.05
CA ILE A 313 -17.20 -22.20 2.94
C ILE A 313 -17.79 -21.46 4.14
N ASP A 314 -17.32 -21.75 5.34
CA ASP A 314 -17.66 -20.99 6.53
C ASP A 314 -16.91 -19.65 6.57
N VAL A 315 -17.60 -18.61 6.16
CA VAL A 315 -17.06 -17.22 6.17
C VAL A 315 -17.57 -16.41 7.37
N SER A 316 -18.36 -17.02 8.26
CA SER A 316 -18.96 -16.32 9.40
C SER A 316 -18.01 -16.10 10.56
N ARG A 317 -17.05 -17.01 10.73
CA ARG A 317 -16.07 -16.90 11.81
C ARG A 317 -15.04 -15.82 11.52
N PRO A 318 -14.75 -14.93 12.49
CA PRO A 318 -13.71 -13.92 12.32
C PRO A 318 -12.33 -14.55 12.09
N ILE A 319 -11.45 -13.81 11.45
CA ILE A 319 -10.05 -14.19 11.26
C ILE A 319 -9.21 -13.26 12.14
N ASP A 320 -8.37 -13.84 12.96
CA ASP A 320 -7.32 -13.11 13.68
C ASP A 320 -6.13 -12.91 12.72
N TYR A 321 -6.21 -11.85 11.93
CA TYR A 321 -5.23 -11.57 10.88
C TYR A 321 -3.83 -11.29 11.43
N GLU A 322 -3.73 -10.65 12.59
CA GLU A 322 -2.44 -10.35 13.18
C GLU A 322 -1.71 -11.64 13.51
N GLN A 323 -2.36 -12.58 14.15
CA GLN A 323 -1.78 -13.87 14.48
C GLN A 323 -1.63 -14.80 13.28
N LEU A 324 -2.51 -14.73 12.28
CA LEU A 324 -2.40 -15.50 11.02
C LEU A 324 -1.11 -15.13 10.26
N TYR A 325 -0.84 -13.83 10.12
CA TYR A 325 0.35 -13.37 9.41
C TYR A 325 1.61 -13.41 10.30
N ALA A 326 1.49 -13.27 11.62
CA ALA A 326 2.58 -13.55 12.55
C ALA A 326 3.05 -15.00 12.44
N GLN A 327 2.12 -15.97 12.36
CA GLN A 327 2.43 -17.36 12.06
C GLN A 327 3.17 -17.53 10.73
N ALA A 328 2.70 -16.86 9.67
CA ALA A 328 3.33 -16.97 8.36
C ALA A 328 4.77 -16.45 8.37
N LEU A 329 5.03 -15.33 9.04
CA LEU A 329 6.38 -14.78 9.19
C LEU A 329 7.28 -15.70 9.99
N GLU A 330 6.82 -16.19 11.13
CA GLU A 330 7.58 -17.14 11.97
C GLU A 330 8.01 -18.37 11.17
N LEU A 331 7.07 -18.96 10.40
CA LEU A 331 7.35 -20.13 9.57
C LEU A 331 8.27 -19.83 8.38
N LEU A 332 8.30 -18.60 7.88
CA LEU A 332 9.19 -18.21 6.79
C LEU A 332 10.61 -17.92 7.26
N TYR A 333 10.79 -17.44 8.48
CA TYR A 333 12.11 -17.09 9.00
C TYR A 333 12.80 -18.24 9.75
N HIS A 334 12.03 -19.22 10.25
CA HIS A 334 12.55 -20.29 11.11
C HIS A 334 12.37 -21.71 10.55
N ASN A 335 11.85 -21.87 9.31
CA ASN A 335 11.82 -23.10 8.54
C ASN A 335 12.45 -22.88 7.17
#